data_92c4fd7d957348f9a24caa3b65b9dd94
#
_entry.id   92c4fd7d957348f9a24caa3b65b9dd94
#
_cell.length_a   1.000
_cell.length_b   1.000
_cell.length_c   1.000
_cell.angle_alpha   90.00
_cell.angle_beta   90.00
_cell.angle_gamma   90.00
#
_symmetry.space_group_name_H-M   'P 1'
#
loop_
_entity.id
_entity.type
_entity.pdbx_description
1 polymer ?
#
loop_
_entity_poly.entity_id
_entity_poly.type
_entity_poly.pdbx_seq_one_letter_code
_entity_poly.pdbx_strand_id
1 'polypeptide(L)' 'MDKLELKGNWNEMKGKMKQAHGDLTDDDLRYEEGKEDELYGRLQKKMGKTKDEIVSWIRSLG' A
#
# COMPACT_ATOMS: atom_id res chain seq x y z
N MET A 1 -1.21 -16.80 -2.75
CA MET A 1 -0.88 -15.86 -3.81
C MET A 1 0.04 -14.78 -3.29
N ASP A 2 1.12 -14.59 -3.97
CA ASP A 2 2.19 -13.77 -3.44
C ASP A 2 2.19 -12.34 -3.92
N LYS A 3 1.41 -12.06 -4.94
CA LYS A 3 1.32 -10.71 -5.48
C LYS A 3 -0.05 -10.12 -5.24
N LEU A 4 -0.05 -8.87 -4.84
CA LEU A 4 -1.29 -8.11 -4.80
C LEU A 4 -1.59 -7.63 -6.21
N GLU A 5 -2.85 -7.74 -6.60
CA GLU A 5 -3.28 -7.17 -7.87
C GLU A 5 -3.67 -5.73 -7.63
N LEU A 6 -2.67 -4.86 -7.70
CA LEU A 6 -2.87 -3.44 -7.46
C LEU A 6 -3.23 -2.69 -8.73
N LYS A 7 -2.94 -3.30 -9.87
CA LYS A 7 -3.16 -2.67 -11.15
C LYS A 7 -4.64 -2.51 -11.43
N GLY A 8 -5.03 -1.35 -11.87
CA GLY A 8 -6.42 -1.04 -12.19
C GLY A 8 -7.25 -0.53 -11.04
N ASN A 9 -6.90 -0.90 -9.81
CA ASN A 9 -7.67 -0.48 -8.62
C ASN A 9 -6.87 0.41 -7.68
N TRP A 10 -5.67 0.82 -8.11
CA TRP A 10 -4.78 1.52 -7.19
C TRP A 10 -5.34 2.87 -6.73
N ASN A 11 -5.99 3.61 -7.61
CA ASN A 11 -6.56 4.91 -7.22
C ASN A 11 -7.62 4.76 -6.13
N GLU A 12 -8.44 3.73 -6.25
CA GLU A 12 -9.45 3.43 -5.24
C GLU A 12 -8.81 3.00 -3.93
N MET A 13 -7.80 2.14 -4.03
CA MET A 13 -7.06 1.67 -2.86
C MET A 13 -6.37 2.83 -2.14
N LYS A 14 -5.80 3.78 -2.88
CA LYS A 14 -5.17 4.94 -2.26
C LYS A 14 -6.17 5.71 -1.41
N GLY A 15 -7.36 5.90 -1.91
CA GLY A 15 -8.40 6.59 -1.14
C GLY A 15 -8.72 5.88 0.16
N LYS A 16 -8.89 4.56 0.08
CA LYS A 16 -9.16 3.76 1.27
C LYS A 16 -8.00 3.79 2.27
N MET A 17 -6.79 3.71 1.76
CA MET A 17 -5.60 3.73 2.61
C MET A 17 -5.45 5.07 3.33
N LYS A 18 -5.69 6.16 2.64
CA LYS A 18 -5.64 7.49 3.25
C LYS A 18 -6.72 7.67 4.33
N GLN A 19 -7.89 7.11 4.10
CA GLN A 19 -8.95 7.15 5.10
C GLN A 19 -8.61 6.32 6.32
N ALA A 20 -8.01 5.16 6.10
CA ALA A 20 -7.66 4.27 7.20
C ALA A 20 -6.47 4.80 8.00
N HIS A 21 -5.56 5.53 7.35
CA HIS A 21 -4.35 6.03 7.99
C HIS A 21 -4.06 7.43 7.45
N GLY A 22 -4.50 8.43 8.21
CA GLY A 22 -4.49 9.82 7.77
C GLY A 22 -3.12 10.41 7.47
N ASP A 23 -2.05 9.79 7.95
CA ASP A 23 -0.69 10.27 7.70
C ASP A 23 -0.17 9.94 6.32
N LEU A 24 -0.86 9.07 5.58
CA LEU A 24 -0.38 8.67 4.27
C LEU A 24 -0.63 9.76 3.24
N THR A 25 0.38 10.00 2.41
CA THR A 25 0.31 10.99 1.34
C THR A 25 0.36 10.29 -0.01
N ASP A 26 0.10 11.04 -1.07
CA ASP A 26 0.20 10.50 -2.43
C ASP A 26 1.62 9.99 -2.71
N ASP A 27 2.63 10.68 -2.21
CA ASP A 27 4.02 10.24 -2.39
C ASP A 27 4.28 8.90 -1.70
N ASP A 28 3.71 8.72 -0.51
CA ASP A 28 3.84 7.45 0.21
C ASP A 28 3.19 6.30 -0.54
N LEU A 29 2.13 6.60 -1.26
CA LEU A 29 1.31 5.61 -1.94
C LEU A 29 1.61 5.52 -3.44
N ARG A 30 2.67 6.16 -3.89
CA ARG A 30 3.06 6.10 -5.30
C ARG A 30 3.45 4.67 -5.64
N TYR A 31 2.82 4.15 -6.68
CA TYR A 31 3.06 2.79 -7.11
C TYR A 31 3.39 2.76 -8.59
N GLU A 32 4.44 2.03 -8.93
CA GLU A 32 4.80 1.75 -10.31
C GLU A 32 4.82 0.24 -10.51
N GLU A 33 4.31 -0.20 -11.63
CA GLU A 33 4.29 -1.63 -11.94
C GLU A 33 5.71 -2.20 -11.89
N GLY A 34 5.87 -3.30 -11.20
CA GLY A 34 7.17 -3.92 -11.03
C GLY A 34 7.98 -3.41 -9.86
N LYS A 35 7.48 -2.39 -9.17
CA LYS A 35 8.19 -1.78 -8.04
C LYS A 35 7.42 -1.88 -6.74
N GLU A 36 6.75 -3.01 -6.56
CA GLU A 36 5.96 -3.25 -5.36
C GLU A 36 6.81 -3.18 -4.09
N ASP A 37 8.04 -3.66 -4.16
CA ASP A 37 8.91 -3.66 -2.99
C ASP A 37 9.22 -2.25 -2.49
N GLU A 38 9.34 -1.30 -3.41
CA GLU A 38 9.56 0.10 -3.01
C GLU A 38 8.36 0.65 -2.28
N LEU A 39 7.18 0.35 -2.78
CA LEU A 39 5.94 0.76 -2.13
C LEU A 39 5.85 0.18 -0.73
N TYR A 40 6.07 -1.11 -0.60
CA TYR A 40 6.02 -1.77 0.70
C TYR A 40 7.05 -1.19 1.66
N GLY A 41 8.25 -0.91 1.18
CA GLY A 41 9.30 -0.32 2.00
C GLY A 41 8.92 1.05 2.55
N ARG A 42 8.32 1.88 1.72
CA ARG A 42 7.85 3.19 2.17
C ARG A 42 6.78 3.06 3.24
N LEU A 43 5.83 2.15 3.03
CA LEU A 43 4.74 1.95 3.98
C LEU A 43 5.24 1.33 5.28
N GLN A 44 6.19 0.42 5.22
CA GLN A 44 6.79 -0.15 6.42
C GLN A 44 7.42 0.93 7.30
N LYS A 45 8.14 1.82 6.67
CA LYS A 45 8.77 2.93 7.38
C LYS A 45 7.74 3.87 7.99
N LYS A 46 6.75 4.22 7.20
CA LYS A 46 5.74 5.20 7.62
C LYS A 46 4.87 4.67 8.73
N MET A 47 4.48 3.41 8.64
CA MET A 47 3.54 2.81 9.56
C MET A 47 4.19 2.00 10.68
N GLY A 48 5.48 1.74 10.58
CA GLY A 48 6.17 0.94 11.59
C GLY A 48 5.74 -0.51 11.61
N LYS A 49 5.38 -1.06 10.46
CA LYS A 49 4.89 -2.43 10.35
C LYS A 49 5.79 -3.27 9.48
N THR A 50 5.65 -4.59 9.62
CA THR A 50 6.38 -5.52 8.76
C THR A 50 5.75 -5.58 7.38
N LYS A 51 6.48 -6.13 6.41
CA LYS A 51 5.95 -6.30 5.07
C LYS A 51 4.68 -7.15 5.07
N ASP A 52 4.67 -8.23 5.82
CA ASP A 52 3.50 -9.12 5.88
C ASP A 52 2.29 -8.37 6.44
N GLU A 53 2.50 -7.54 7.44
CA GLU A 53 1.42 -6.74 8.01
C GLU A 53 0.88 -5.73 6.99
N ILE A 54 1.78 -5.11 6.23
CA ILE A 54 1.38 -4.16 5.19
C ILE A 54 0.56 -4.87 4.12
N VAL A 55 1.02 -6.02 3.64
CA VAL A 55 0.31 -6.77 2.61
C VAL A 55 -1.07 -7.20 3.11
N SER A 56 -1.14 -7.71 4.33
CA SER A 56 -2.42 -8.10 4.92
C SER A 56 -3.37 -6.92 5.04
N TRP A 57 -2.84 -5.78 5.45
CA TRP A 57 -3.65 -4.57 5.59
C TRP A 57 -4.24 -4.14 4.24
N ILE A 58 -3.41 -4.11 3.21
CA ILE A 58 -3.87 -3.71 1.89
C ILE A 58 -4.95 -4.67 1.39
N ARG A 59 -4.77 -5.96 1.60
CA ARG A 59 -5.77 -6.95 1.21
C ARG A 59 -7.09 -6.75 1.92
N SER A 60 -7.03 -6.34 3.17
CA SER A 60 -8.25 -6.16 3.96
C SER A 60 -9.06 -4.96 3.49
N LEU A 61 -8.45 -4.03 2.79
CA LEU A 61 -9.12 -2.85 2.27
C LEU A 61 -9.84 -3.11 0.94
N GLY A 62 -9.36 -4.10 0.21
CA GLY A 62 -9.90 -4.45 -1.11
C GLY A 62 -11.07 -5.45 -1.08
#